data_68d4bc5a60b87d864613b8a5bccbe2ea
#
_entry.id   68d4bc5a60b87d864613b8a5bccbe2ea
#
_cell.length_a   1.000
_cell.length_b   1.000
_cell.length_c   1.000
_cell.angle_alpha   90.00
_cell.angle_beta   90.00
_cell.angle_gamma   90.00
#
_symmetry.space_group_name_H-M   'P 1'
#
loop_
_entity.id
_entity.type
_entity.pdbx_description
1 polymer ?
#
loop_
_entity_poly.entity_id
_entity_poly.type
_entity_poly.pdbx_seq_one_letter_code
_entity_poly.pdbx_strand_id
1 'polypeptide(L)'
;YVIRTDIDDFYESIPHKPLLQKINEDNLLTPFSRKLLRQILNEYKNLSKSDKGVPRGVGVSAYLAELYMRKIDEDILSEAGVTYYARYVDDIIIIFVPKPVDQNTDYLTRIKNIFEEKWGLKLNKKKTDKFDLMGKKQSCKLEYLGFKIVLEDKRSKTKPNDIRVRTSLTDKKVKKYQDRIELAFNDYKNLIEQMSKVLLEKEYL
;
A
#
# COMPACT_ATOMS: atom_id res chain seq x y z
N TYR A 1 -17.16 5.43 -8.06
CA TYR A 1 -16.68 5.29 -6.69
C TYR A 1 -15.20 4.99 -6.67
N VAL A 2 -14.50 5.47 -5.65
CA VAL A 2 -13.12 5.06 -5.35
C VAL A 2 -13.13 4.38 -3.99
N ILE A 3 -12.50 3.22 -3.92
CA ILE A 3 -12.20 2.54 -2.66
C ILE A 3 -10.70 2.63 -2.48
N ARG A 4 -10.28 3.19 -1.33
CA ARG A 4 -8.92 3.09 -0.83
C ARG A 4 -8.94 2.16 0.38
N THR A 5 -8.01 1.24 0.43
CA THR A 5 -7.89 0.31 1.56
C THR A 5 -6.44 -0.11 1.76
N ASP A 6 -6.17 -0.75 2.87
CA ASP A 6 -4.86 -1.26 3.27
C ASP A 6 -5.09 -2.64 3.91
N ILE A 7 -4.18 -3.57 3.74
CA ILE A 7 -4.29 -4.90 4.35
C ILE A 7 -3.69 -4.85 5.74
N ASP A 8 -4.46 -5.33 6.73
CA ASP A 8 -4.05 -5.35 8.12
C ASP A 8 -2.96 -6.42 8.33
N ASP A 9 -1.85 -6.02 8.98
CA ASP A 9 -0.70 -6.88 9.24
C ASP A 9 -0.28 -7.73 8.02
N PHE A 10 -0.12 -7.09 6.86
CA PHE A 10 0.01 -7.74 5.55
C PHE A 10 0.97 -8.93 5.55
N TYR A 11 2.25 -8.71 5.89
CA TYR A 11 3.25 -9.78 5.87
C TYR A 11 2.94 -10.88 6.88
N GLU A 12 2.39 -10.56 8.04
CA GLU A 12 2.04 -11.50 9.10
C GLU A 12 0.74 -12.26 8.83
N SER A 13 -0.09 -11.76 7.91
CA SER A 13 -1.41 -12.35 7.62
C SER A 13 -1.42 -13.38 6.50
N ILE A 14 -0.35 -13.48 5.69
CA ILE A 14 -0.27 -14.37 4.53
C ILE A 14 -0.32 -15.84 4.95
N PRO A 15 -1.35 -16.62 4.57
CA PRO A 15 -1.47 -18.02 4.99
C PRO A 15 -0.44 -18.92 4.31
N HIS A 16 0.26 -19.76 5.09
CA HIS A 16 1.33 -20.64 4.56
C HIS A 16 0.81 -21.68 3.57
N LYS A 17 -0.35 -22.31 3.89
CA LYS A 17 -0.86 -23.41 3.06
C LYS A 17 -1.15 -22.98 1.61
N PRO A 18 -1.97 -21.95 1.34
CA PRO A 18 -2.22 -21.52 -0.02
C PRO A 18 -0.98 -20.91 -0.70
N LEU A 19 -0.09 -20.25 0.05
CA LEU A 19 1.18 -19.77 -0.49
C LEU A 19 2.06 -20.91 -0.98
N LEU A 20 2.23 -21.99 -0.18
CA LEU A 20 3.00 -23.17 -0.54
C LEU A 20 2.37 -23.92 -1.71
N GLN A 21 1.04 -24.00 -1.76
CA GLN A 21 0.32 -24.57 -2.89
C GLN A 21 0.65 -23.79 -4.18
N LYS A 22 0.57 -22.46 -4.15
CA LYS A 22 0.90 -21.61 -5.29
C LYS A 22 2.35 -21.78 -5.77
N ILE A 23 3.31 -21.85 -4.84
CA ILE A 23 4.74 -22.11 -5.16
C ILE A 23 4.92 -23.43 -5.89
N ASN A 24 4.10 -24.45 -5.56
CA ASN A 24 4.18 -25.76 -6.22
C ASN A 24 3.50 -25.75 -7.59
N GLU A 25 2.33 -25.12 -7.72
CA GLU A 25 1.54 -25.08 -8.95
C GLU A 25 2.22 -24.28 -10.06
N ASP A 26 2.78 -23.13 -9.72
CA ASP A 26 3.39 -22.22 -10.70
C ASP A 26 4.71 -22.78 -11.29
N ASN A 27 5.31 -23.79 -10.69
CA ASN A 27 6.57 -24.42 -11.12
C ASN A 27 7.73 -23.44 -11.42
N LEU A 28 7.68 -22.23 -10.85
CA LEU A 28 8.65 -21.15 -11.10
C LEU A 28 10.01 -21.40 -10.44
N LEU A 29 10.05 -22.33 -9.48
CA LEU A 29 11.23 -22.56 -8.64
C LEU A 29 11.76 -23.98 -8.79
N THR A 30 13.08 -24.11 -8.70
CA THR A 30 13.72 -25.42 -8.64
C THR A 30 13.26 -26.22 -7.42
N PRO A 31 13.35 -27.57 -7.42
CA PRO A 31 13.02 -28.38 -6.25
C PRO A 31 13.81 -27.95 -4.99
N PHE A 32 15.08 -27.58 -5.17
CA PHE A 32 15.92 -27.07 -4.08
C PHE A 32 15.40 -25.77 -3.49
N SER A 33 15.09 -24.79 -4.34
CA SER A 33 14.53 -23.50 -3.88
C SER A 33 13.19 -23.67 -3.17
N ARG A 34 12.32 -24.55 -3.68
CA ARG A 34 11.05 -24.90 -3.01
C ARG A 34 11.26 -25.52 -1.64
N LYS A 35 12.25 -26.42 -1.50
CA LYS A 35 12.61 -27.03 -0.21
C LYS A 35 13.09 -25.96 0.77
N LEU A 36 13.97 -25.07 0.34
CA LEU A 36 14.50 -23.98 1.16
C LEU A 36 13.39 -23.05 1.65
N LEU A 37 12.47 -22.63 0.76
CA LEU A 37 11.33 -21.79 1.15
C LEU A 37 10.42 -22.46 2.16
N ARG A 38 10.13 -23.74 1.99
CA ARG A 38 9.35 -24.50 2.98
C ARG A 38 10.05 -24.51 4.33
N GLN A 39 11.35 -24.67 4.35
CA GLN A 39 12.14 -24.66 5.58
C GLN A 39 12.07 -23.28 6.25
N ILE A 40 12.26 -22.19 5.52
CA ILE A 40 12.14 -20.81 6.03
C ILE A 40 10.74 -20.57 6.63
N LEU A 41 9.68 -20.96 5.93
CA LEU A 41 8.32 -20.79 6.42
C LEU A 41 8.02 -21.68 7.65
N ASN A 42 8.57 -22.88 7.72
CA ASN A 42 8.43 -23.75 8.89
C ASN A 42 9.16 -23.19 10.11
N GLU A 43 10.38 -22.69 9.93
CA GLU A 43 11.11 -22.01 11.03
C GLU A 43 10.37 -20.77 11.50
N TYR A 44 9.88 -19.95 10.57
CA TYR A 44 9.06 -18.79 10.92
C TYR A 44 7.79 -19.18 11.68
N LYS A 45 7.10 -20.25 11.26
CA LYS A 45 5.93 -20.81 11.97
C LYS A 45 6.28 -21.22 13.40
N ASN A 46 7.42 -21.87 13.60
CA ASN A 46 7.88 -22.30 14.91
C ASN A 46 8.17 -21.09 15.84
N LEU A 47 8.77 -20.03 15.29
CA LEU A 47 9.09 -18.80 16.00
C LEU A 47 7.86 -17.96 16.32
N SER A 48 6.98 -17.77 15.35
CA SER A 48 5.76 -16.94 15.49
C SER A 48 4.60 -17.66 16.14
N LYS A 49 4.68 -18.99 16.27
CA LYS A 49 3.59 -19.89 16.70
C LYS A 49 2.31 -19.69 15.86
N SER A 50 2.47 -19.37 14.58
CA SER A 50 1.39 -19.10 13.65
C SER A 50 1.64 -19.83 12.33
N ASP A 51 0.59 -20.35 11.69
CA ASP A 51 0.64 -20.91 10.34
C ASP A 51 0.44 -19.87 9.24
N LYS A 52 0.61 -18.59 9.60
CA LYS A 52 0.54 -17.43 8.74
C LYS A 52 1.81 -16.59 8.89
N GLY A 53 2.04 -15.79 7.88
CA GLY A 53 3.06 -14.77 7.84
C GLY A 53 4.36 -15.17 7.15
N VAL A 54 5.05 -14.15 6.68
CA VAL A 54 6.39 -14.25 6.12
C VAL A 54 7.34 -13.34 6.90
N PRO A 55 8.61 -13.74 7.12
CA PRO A 55 9.53 -13.01 7.98
C PRO A 55 9.86 -11.62 7.39
N ARG A 56 9.70 -10.56 8.18
CA ARG A 56 10.11 -9.20 7.77
C ARG A 56 11.63 -9.08 7.69
N GLY A 57 12.12 -8.22 6.79
CA GLY A 57 13.54 -7.98 6.61
C GLY A 57 14.30 -9.06 5.82
N VAL A 58 13.64 -10.11 5.41
CA VAL A 58 14.20 -11.15 4.53
C VAL A 58 13.79 -10.86 3.09
N GLY A 59 14.75 -10.74 2.18
CA GLY A 59 14.50 -10.31 0.79
C GLY A 59 13.48 -11.14 0.04
N VAL A 60 13.40 -12.43 0.31
CA VAL A 60 12.42 -13.33 -0.32
C VAL A 60 10.98 -13.07 0.13
N SER A 61 10.76 -12.46 1.29
CA SER A 61 9.41 -12.26 1.83
C SER A 61 8.56 -11.32 0.99
N ALA A 62 9.14 -10.26 0.46
CA ALA A 62 8.44 -9.36 -0.47
C ALA A 62 8.02 -10.12 -1.74
N TYR A 63 8.89 -10.97 -2.28
CA TYR A 63 8.57 -11.80 -3.43
C TYR A 63 7.44 -12.79 -3.15
N LEU A 64 7.45 -13.44 -1.99
CA LEU A 64 6.40 -14.37 -1.57
C LEU A 64 5.05 -13.67 -1.38
N ALA A 65 5.07 -12.48 -0.81
CA ALA A 65 3.89 -11.64 -0.66
C ALA A 65 3.30 -11.23 -2.03
N GLU A 66 4.14 -10.77 -2.96
CA GLU A 66 3.71 -10.46 -4.33
C GLU A 66 3.18 -11.69 -5.08
N LEU A 67 3.82 -12.85 -4.92
CA LEU A 67 3.35 -14.10 -5.50
C LEU A 67 1.96 -14.48 -4.96
N TYR A 68 1.73 -14.31 -3.67
CA TYR A 68 0.43 -14.57 -3.06
C TYR A 68 -0.64 -13.61 -3.58
N MET A 69 -0.32 -12.32 -3.69
CA MET A 69 -1.25 -11.29 -4.15
C MET A 69 -1.65 -11.42 -5.61
N ARG A 70 -0.82 -12.01 -6.47
CA ARG A 70 -1.09 -12.10 -7.92
C ARG A 70 -2.51 -12.58 -8.25
N LYS A 71 -2.97 -13.65 -7.58
CA LYS A 71 -4.29 -14.21 -7.85
C LYS A 71 -5.41 -13.33 -7.28
N ILE A 72 -5.16 -12.67 -6.17
CA ILE A 72 -6.07 -11.70 -5.57
C ILE A 72 -6.24 -10.50 -6.50
N ASP A 73 -5.12 -10.00 -7.04
CA ASP A 73 -5.12 -8.90 -8.02
C ASP A 73 -5.95 -9.26 -9.26
N GLU A 74 -5.82 -10.49 -9.78
CA GLU A 74 -6.63 -11.01 -10.89
C GLU A 74 -8.12 -11.08 -10.53
N ASP A 75 -8.45 -11.57 -9.34
CA ASP A 75 -9.84 -11.64 -8.87
C ASP A 75 -10.47 -10.24 -8.76
N ILE A 76 -9.73 -9.26 -8.23
CA ILE A 76 -10.20 -7.88 -8.13
C ILE A 76 -10.40 -7.26 -9.52
N LEU A 77 -9.44 -7.46 -10.43
CA LEU A 77 -9.52 -6.95 -11.80
C LEU A 77 -10.67 -7.57 -12.60
N SER A 78 -11.10 -8.80 -12.26
CA SER A 78 -12.23 -9.48 -12.89
C SER A 78 -13.60 -9.04 -12.36
N GLU A 79 -13.63 -8.28 -11.24
CA GLU A 79 -14.89 -7.82 -10.66
C GLU A 79 -15.63 -6.84 -11.57
N ALA A 80 -16.94 -7.04 -11.69
CA ALA A 80 -17.79 -6.19 -12.52
C ALA A 80 -17.76 -4.75 -12.01
N GLY A 81 -17.52 -3.81 -12.93
CA GLY A 81 -17.50 -2.38 -12.65
C GLY A 81 -16.12 -1.86 -12.22
N VAL A 82 -15.13 -2.71 -11.95
CA VAL A 82 -13.74 -2.27 -11.76
C VAL A 82 -13.18 -1.72 -13.07
N THR A 83 -12.77 -0.48 -13.06
CA THR A 83 -12.16 0.21 -14.22
C THR A 83 -10.70 0.51 -14.02
N TYR A 84 -10.27 0.59 -12.77
CA TYR A 84 -8.87 0.80 -12.40
C TYR A 84 -8.57 0.12 -11.07
N TYR A 85 -7.42 -0.53 -11.01
CA TYR A 85 -6.86 -1.14 -9.82
C TYR A 85 -5.38 -0.86 -9.76
N ALA A 86 -4.90 -0.41 -8.61
CA ALA A 86 -3.48 -0.30 -8.32
C ALA A 86 -3.20 -0.69 -6.87
N ARG A 87 -2.10 -1.39 -6.67
CA ARG A 87 -1.61 -1.81 -5.37
C ARG A 87 -0.13 -1.49 -5.22
N TYR A 88 0.25 -1.00 -4.07
CA TYR A 88 1.63 -0.87 -3.67
C TYR A 88 1.81 -1.55 -2.32
N VAL A 89 2.31 -2.79 -2.36
CA VAL A 89 2.42 -3.71 -1.22
C VAL A 89 1.05 -3.98 -0.62
N ASP A 90 0.68 -3.33 0.47
CA ASP A 90 -0.58 -3.39 1.21
C ASP A 90 -1.55 -2.23 0.93
N ASP A 91 -1.04 -1.11 0.42
CA ASP A 91 -1.86 0.05 0.03
C ASP A 91 -2.57 -0.19 -1.31
N ILE A 92 -3.89 -0.11 -1.33
CA ILE A 92 -4.74 -0.47 -2.47
C ILE A 92 -5.66 0.69 -2.84
N ILE A 93 -5.82 0.94 -4.14
CA ILE A 93 -6.82 1.84 -4.70
C ILE A 93 -7.59 1.15 -5.83
N ILE A 94 -8.91 1.24 -5.79
CA ILE A 94 -9.81 0.64 -6.77
C ILE A 94 -10.82 1.69 -7.23
N ILE A 95 -10.99 1.85 -8.54
CA ILE A 95 -11.99 2.74 -9.11
C ILE A 95 -13.08 1.89 -9.76
N PHE A 96 -14.32 2.16 -9.38
CA PHE A 96 -15.52 1.52 -9.92
C PHE A 96 -16.33 2.50 -10.73
N VAL A 97 -16.80 2.03 -11.87
CA VAL A 97 -17.87 2.69 -12.65
C VAL A 97 -19.08 1.75 -12.64
N PRO A 98 -20.07 2.00 -11.76
CA PRO A 98 -21.25 1.14 -11.67
C PRO A 98 -22.05 1.19 -12.97
N LYS A 99 -22.50 0.03 -13.44
CA LYS A 99 -23.48 -0.03 -14.51
C LYS A 99 -24.87 0.33 -13.95
N PRO A 100 -25.83 0.79 -14.79
CA PRO A 100 -27.18 1.14 -14.33
C PRO A 100 -27.89 0.03 -13.53
N VAL A 101 -27.60 -1.23 -13.84
CA VAL A 101 -28.14 -2.41 -13.14
C VAL A 101 -27.54 -2.59 -11.74
N ASP A 102 -26.35 -2.03 -11.48
CA ASP A 102 -25.56 -2.23 -10.26
C ASP A 102 -25.68 -1.06 -9.27
N GLN A 103 -26.63 -0.16 -9.43
CA GLN A 103 -26.75 1.06 -8.62
C GLN A 103 -26.84 0.81 -7.11
N ASN A 104 -27.37 -0.36 -6.71
CA ASN A 104 -27.50 -0.76 -5.30
C ASN A 104 -26.39 -1.70 -4.83
N THR A 105 -25.37 -1.94 -5.64
CA THR A 105 -24.30 -2.87 -5.29
C THR A 105 -23.35 -2.24 -4.29
N ASP A 106 -23.15 -2.89 -3.14
CA ASP A 106 -22.09 -2.50 -2.22
C ASP A 106 -20.73 -3.09 -2.63
N TYR A 107 -20.03 -2.32 -3.48
CA TYR A 107 -18.71 -2.69 -3.95
C TYR A 107 -17.69 -2.91 -2.82
N LEU A 108 -17.83 -2.17 -1.71
CA LEU A 108 -16.91 -2.34 -0.57
C LEU A 108 -17.08 -3.72 0.05
N THR A 109 -18.31 -4.17 0.24
CA THR A 109 -18.60 -5.53 0.75
C THR A 109 -18.09 -6.60 -0.22
N ARG A 110 -18.24 -6.41 -1.53
CA ARG A 110 -17.68 -7.36 -2.52
C ARG A 110 -16.17 -7.48 -2.42
N ILE A 111 -15.46 -6.36 -2.39
CA ILE A 111 -14.01 -6.35 -2.25
C ILE A 111 -13.58 -6.98 -0.93
N LYS A 112 -14.27 -6.65 0.15
CA LYS A 112 -14.03 -7.25 1.47
C LYS A 112 -14.17 -8.76 1.44
N ASN A 113 -15.22 -9.29 0.81
CA ASN A 113 -15.43 -10.74 0.70
C ASN A 113 -14.30 -11.42 -0.10
N ILE A 114 -13.77 -10.79 -1.14
CA ILE A 114 -12.62 -11.33 -1.87
C ILE A 114 -11.41 -11.42 -0.93
N PHE A 115 -11.05 -10.35 -0.23
CA PHE A 115 -9.89 -10.37 0.65
C PHE A 115 -10.08 -11.28 1.87
N GLU A 116 -11.19 -11.12 2.59
CA GLU A 116 -11.40 -11.76 3.89
C GLU A 116 -11.91 -13.20 3.76
N GLU A 117 -12.98 -13.43 2.98
CA GLU A 117 -13.63 -14.74 2.89
C GLU A 117 -12.87 -15.70 1.96
N LYS A 118 -12.44 -15.21 0.79
CA LYS A 118 -11.79 -16.05 -0.20
C LYS A 118 -10.30 -16.27 0.10
N TRP A 119 -9.60 -15.20 0.51
CA TRP A 119 -8.14 -15.21 0.62
C TRP A 119 -7.60 -15.08 2.06
N GLY A 120 -8.47 -14.84 3.05
CA GLY A 120 -8.10 -14.80 4.47
C GLY A 120 -7.24 -13.61 4.90
N LEU A 121 -7.24 -12.53 4.10
CA LEU A 121 -6.56 -11.26 4.39
C LEU A 121 -7.58 -10.25 4.91
N LYS A 122 -7.33 -9.64 6.06
CA LYS A 122 -8.23 -8.63 6.64
C LYS A 122 -7.91 -7.25 6.10
N LEU A 123 -8.95 -6.50 5.74
CA LEU A 123 -8.80 -5.09 5.39
C LEU A 123 -8.78 -4.23 6.65
N ASN A 124 -7.89 -3.24 6.68
CA ASN A 124 -7.76 -2.31 7.79
C ASN A 124 -8.94 -1.34 7.81
N LYS A 125 -9.85 -1.54 8.77
CA LYS A 125 -11.09 -0.74 8.91
C LYS A 125 -10.85 0.76 9.06
N LYS A 126 -9.73 1.17 9.67
CA LYS A 126 -9.39 2.59 9.89
C LYS A 126 -8.83 3.28 8.65
N LYS A 127 -8.33 2.49 7.70
CA LYS A 127 -7.72 2.98 6.46
C LYS A 127 -8.56 2.62 5.22
N THR A 128 -9.75 2.04 5.42
CA THR A 128 -10.67 1.71 4.34
C THR A 128 -11.69 2.82 4.18
N ASP A 129 -11.59 3.51 3.06
CA ASP A 129 -12.45 4.63 2.70
C ASP A 129 -13.13 4.38 1.36
N LYS A 130 -14.41 4.78 1.27
CA LYS A 130 -15.20 4.77 0.02
C LYS A 130 -15.59 6.20 -0.34
N PHE A 131 -15.23 6.62 -1.52
CA PHE A 131 -15.51 7.95 -2.03
C PHE A 131 -16.46 7.89 -3.22
N ASP A 132 -17.51 8.67 -3.19
CA ASP A 132 -18.39 8.89 -4.34
C ASP A 132 -17.92 10.12 -5.11
N LEU A 133 -17.29 9.91 -6.25
CA LEU A 133 -16.75 10.98 -7.09
C LEU A 133 -17.83 11.74 -7.87
N MET A 134 -19.00 11.12 -8.06
CA MET A 134 -20.11 11.69 -8.84
C MET A 134 -21.24 12.24 -7.96
N GLY A 135 -21.15 12.02 -6.65
CA GLY A 135 -22.13 12.51 -5.67
C GLY A 135 -22.20 14.02 -5.58
N LYS A 136 -23.16 14.51 -4.83
CA LYS A 136 -23.45 15.97 -4.69
C LYS A 136 -22.19 16.72 -4.25
N LYS A 137 -21.81 17.74 -5.05
CA LYS A 137 -20.83 18.84 -4.78
C LYS A 137 -20.02 18.73 -3.48
N GLN A 138 -19.24 17.70 -3.30
CA GLN A 138 -18.30 17.58 -2.20
C GLN A 138 -16.89 17.48 -2.77
N SER A 139 -15.98 18.32 -2.25
CA SER A 139 -14.56 18.12 -2.53
C SER A 139 -14.15 16.79 -1.90
N CYS A 140 -13.87 15.78 -2.74
CA CYS A 140 -13.31 14.52 -2.27
C CYS A 140 -11.82 14.72 -2.00
N LYS A 141 -11.38 14.39 -0.81
CA LYS A 141 -9.96 14.37 -0.44
C LYS A 141 -9.56 12.92 -0.23
N LEU A 142 -8.66 12.44 -1.07
CA LEU A 142 -8.09 11.09 -0.99
C LEU A 142 -6.59 11.21 -0.71
N GLU A 143 -6.09 10.46 0.25
CA GLU A 143 -4.66 10.33 0.48
C GLU A 143 -4.19 8.94 0.04
N TYR A 144 -3.20 8.88 -0.85
CA TYR A 144 -2.64 7.63 -1.35
C TYR A 144 -1.13 7.76 -1.58
N LEU A 145 -0.35 6.84 -1.05
CA LEU A 145 1.14 6.81 -1.14
C LEU A 145 1.82 8.14 -0.76
N GLY A 146 1.24 8.86 0.21
CA GLY A 146 1.76 10.14 0.67
C GLY A 146 1.44 11.32 -0.25
N PHE A 147 0.52 11.13 -1.20
CA PHE A 147 -0.07 12.20 -2.00
C PHE A 147 -1.50 12.46 -1.54
N LYS A 148 -1.88 13.72 -1.55
CA LYS A 148 -3.23 14.21 -1.34
C LYS A 148 -3.82 14.53 -2.69
N ILE A 149 -4.88 13.84 -3.05
CA ILE A 149 -5.63 14.01 -4.29
C ILE A 149 -6.93 14.71 -3.93
N VAL A 150 -7.17 15.88 -4.49
CA VAL A 150 -8.38 16.67 -4.25
C VAL A 150 -9.14 16.77 -5.56
N LEU A 151 -10.40 16.36 -5.52
CA LEU A 151 -11.34 16.54 -6.62
C LEU A 151 -12.18 17.77 -6.33
N GLU A 152 -12.04 18.79 -7.16
CA GLU A 152 -12.84 20.01 -7.12
C GLU A 152 -13.95 19.92 -8.17
N ASP A 153 -15.17 19.78 -7.71
CA ASP A 153 -16.35 19.84 -8.58
C ASP A 153 -16.70 21.28 -8.90
N LYS A 154 -16.33 21.73 -10.10
CA LYS A 154 -16.66 23.06 -10.63
C LYS A 154 -17.76 23.02 -11.70
N ARG A 155 -18.50 21.91 -11.76
CA ARG A 155 -19.60 21.76 -12.71
C ARG A 155 -20.63 22.87 -12.57
N SER A 156 -21.05 23.40 -13.68
CA SER A 156 -22.10 24.43 -13.79
C SER A 156 -23.03 24.10 -14.96
N LYS A 157 -24.13 24.81 -15.10
CA LYS A 157 -25.04 24.62 -16.26
C LYS A 157 -24.32 24.87 -17.59
N THR A 158 -23.33 25.75 -17.61
CA THR A 158 -22.52 26.06 -18.82
C THR A 158 -21.30 25.17 -18.97
N LYS A 159 -20.85 24.48 -17.90
CA LYS A 159 -19.68 23.60 -17.90
C LYS A 159 -20.01 22.33 -17.10
N PRO A 160 -20.79 21.41 -17.66
CA PRO A 160 -21.28 20.23 -16.92
C PRO A 160 -20.18 19.22 -16.57
N ASN A 161 -19.02 19.29 -17.21
CA ASN A 161 -17.89 18.36 -17.03
C ASN A 161 -16.66 18.98 -16.39
N ASP A 162 -16.75 20.19 -15.77
CA ASP A 162 -15.60 20.85 -15.14
C ASP A 162 -15.31 20.24 -13.76
N ILE A 163 -14.61 19.10 -13.79
CA ILE A 163 -14.04 18.45 -12.59
C ILE A 163 -12.53 18.61 -12.66
N ARG A 164 -11.93 19.21 -11.63
CA ARG A 164 -10.49 19.42 -11.55
C ARG A 164 -9.87 18.50 -10.51
N VAL A 165 -8.77 17.88 -10.89
CA VAL A 165 -7.96 17.05 -9.98
C VAL A 165 -6.72 17.84 -9.61
N ARG A 166 -6.49 18.02 -8.31
CA ARG A 166 -5.24 18.58 -7.78
C ARG A 166 -4.51 17.52 -6.97
N THR A 167 -3.22 17.40 -7.19
CA THR A 167 -2.35 16.53 -6.41
C THR A 167 -1.32 17.36 -5.67
N SER A 168 -1.09 17.05 -4.41
CA SER A 168 -0.05 17.64 -3.58
C SER A 168 0.52 16.58 -2.65
N LEU A 169 1.67 16.83 -2.06
CA LEU A 169 2.16 15.99 -0.97
C LEU A 169 1.26 16.13 0.26
N THR A 170 1.12 15.06 1.06
CA THR A 170 0.49 15.15 2.37
C THR A 170 1.33 16.01 3.31
N ASP A 171 0.68 16.71 4.24
CA ASP A 171 1.37 17.56 5.22
C ASP A 171 2.41 16.77 6.02
N LYS A 172 2.11 15.52 6.35
CA LYS A 172 3.03 14.59 7.00
C LYS A 172 4.30 14.35 6.17
N LYS A 173 4.16 14.21 4.85
CA LYS A 173 5.31 13.95 3.95
C LYS A 173 6.13 15.23 3.76
N VAL A 174 5.47 16.37 3.66
CA VAL A 174 6.14 17.69 3.61
C VAL A 174 6.96 17.90 4.89
N LYS A 175 6.35 17.75 6.06
CA LYS A 175 7.05 17.86 7.35
C LYS A 175 8.25 16.93 7.45
N LYS A 176 8.10 15.65 7.06
CA LYS A 176 9.21 14.68 7.06
C LYS A 176 10.39 15.15 6.20
N TYR A 177 10.15 15.81 5.07
CA TYR A 177 11.23 16.35 4.25
C TYR A 177 11.85 17.60 4.87
N GLN A 178 11.04 18.49 5.46
CA GLN A 178 11.53 19.65 6.20
C GLN A 178 12.45 19.22 7.35
N ASP A 179 11.99 18.29 8.21
CA ASP A 179 12.77 17.76 9.33
C ASP A 179 14.11 17.15 8.87
N ARG A 180 14.12 16.45 7.72
CA ARG A 180 15.37 15.90 7.16
C ARG A 180 16.32 16.96 6.66
N ILE A 181 15.80 18.01 6.03
CA ILE A 181 16.61 19.15 5.57
C ILE A 181 17.20 19.87 6.77
N GLU A 182 16.41 20.16 7.79
CA GLU A 182 16.87 20.80 9.03
C GLU A 182 17.96 19.98 9.73
N LEU A 183 17.77 18.66 9.81
CA LEU A 183 18.77 17.76 10.38
C LEU A 183 20.10 17.84 9.61
N ALA A 184 20.06 17.75 8.28
CA ALA A 184 21.25 17.83 7.45
C ALA A 184 21.98 19.17 7.58
N PHE A 185 21.24 20.29 7.69
CA PHE A 185 21.84 21.60 7.96
C PHE A 185 22.48 21.69 9.34
N ASN A 186 21.86 21.12 10.37
CA ASN A 186 22.39 21.10 11.72
C ASN A 186 23.66 20.25 11.80
N ASP A 187 23.66 19.07 11.16
CA ASP A 187 24.85 18.21 11.06
C ASP A 187 26.01 18.94 10.38
N TYR A 188 25.72 19.65 9.29
CA TYR A 188 26.72 20.46 8.57
C TYR A 188 27.31 21.60 9.45
N LYS A 189 26.46 22.34 10.18
CA LYS A 189 26.90 23.39 11.11
C LYS A 189 27.81 22.81 12.20
N ASN A 190 27.40 21.71 12.81
CA ASN A 190 28.17 21.04 13.85
C ASN A 190 29.56 20.59 13.33
N LEU A 191 29.61 20.09 12.10
CA LEU A 191 30.87 19.70 11.47
C LEU A 191 31.77 20.89 11.24
N ILE A 192 31.28 22.04 10.77
CA ILE A 192 32.06 23.27 10.61
C ILE A 192 32.58 23.75 11.94
N GLU A 193 31.76 23.76 12.99
CA GLU A 193 32.19 24.17 14.33
C GLU A 193 33.29 23.27 14.87
N GLN A 194 33.19 21.96 14.68
CA GLN A 194 34.26 21.01 15.06
C GLN A 194 35.55 21.26 14.29
N MET A 195 35.48 21.43 12.97
CA MET A 195 36.63 21.74 12.13
C MET A 195 37.29 23.05 12.52
N SER A 196 36.51 24.08 12.82
CA SER A 196 37.06 25.40 13.26
C SER A 196 37.79 25.29 14.60
N LYS A 197 37.30 24.50 15.56
CA LYS A 197 37.99 24.25 16.83
C LYS A 197 39.32 23.53 16.62
N VAL A 198 39.34 22.49 15.77
CA VAL A 198 40.57 21.74 15.48
C VAL A 198 41.63 22.62 14.78
N LEU A 199 41.20 23.53 13.91
CA LEU A 199 42.11 24.48 13.25
C LEU A 199 42.70 25.48 14.23
N LEU A 200 41.87 26.04 15.14
CA LEU A 200 42.36 26.96 16.18
C LEU A 200 43.34 26.29 17.15
N GLU A 201 43.09 25.04 17.54
CA GLU A 201 44.04 24.29 18.41
C GLU A 201 45.38 24.02 17.72
N LYS A 202 45.43 23.93 16.38
CA LYS A 202 46.69 23.74 15.63
C LYS A 202 47.47 25.03 15.39
N GLU A 203 46.83 26.21 15.50
CA GLU A 203 47.52 27.51 15.40
C GLU A 203 48.24 27.91 16.71
N TYR A 204 47.95 27.23 17.83
CA TYR A 204 48.57 27.47 19.12
C TYR A 204 49.65 26.45 19.52
N LEU A 205 50.05 25.56 18.60
CA LEU A 205 51.16 24.60 18.73
C LEU A 205 52.30 24.96 17.76
#